data_925effc57b580c48a3c71a7788033d17
#
_entry.id   925effc57b580c48a3c71a7788033d17
#
_cell.length_a   1.000
_cell.length_b   1.000
_cell.length_c   1.000
_cell.angle_alpha   90.00
_cell.angle_beta   90.00
_cell.angle_gamma   90.00
#
_symmetry.space_group_name_H-M   'P 1'
#
loop_
_entity.id
_entity.type
_entity.pdbx_description
1 polymer ?
#
loop_
_entity_poly.entity_id
_entity_poly.type
_entity_poly.pdbx_seq_one_letter_code
_entity_poly.pdbx_strand_id
1 'polypeptide(L)'
;RDLVRSRGLGDVYKRQSLHSVESVDEAIKRPGTTLVVVNSVCGCAARNARPAVVLSLKNAKKPDHLVTVFAGFDIEATAQMRDYMLPFPPSSPSIALFKDGELVHMLERHHIEGRMAEVIAENLEAAYNEFC
;
A
#
# COMPACT_ATOMS: atom_id res chain seq x y z
N ARG A 1 -0.92 21.61 -13.23
CA ARG A 1 -0.28 21.52 -12.99
C ARG A 1 0.40 21.20 -13.12
N ASP A 2 0.40 21.15 -13.00
CA ASP A 2 1.21 20.85 -12.84
C ASP A 2 1.75 20.62 -12.75
N LEU A 3 1.78 20.42 -12.80
CA LEU A 3 2.52 20.11 -12.57
C LEU A 3 2.92 19.75 -12.55
N VAL A 4 2.67 19.70 -12.72
CA VAL A 4 3.27 19.30 -12.55
C VAL A 4 3.60 18.79 -12.71
N ARG A 5 3.56 18.69 -12.97
CA ARG A 5 4.09 18.25 -13.02
C ARG A 5 4.87 17.49 -13.28
N SER A 6 4.71 17.63 -14.21
CA SER A 6 5.68 16.87 -14.50
C SER A 6 6.65 16.59 -13.58
N ARG A 7 6.64 17.03 -12.78
CA ARG A 7 7.44 16.61 -11.80
C ARG A 7 7.43 15.18 -11.62
N GLY A 8 7.20 14.43 -12.48
CA GLY A 8 7.37 13.05 -12.43
C GLY A 8 6.40 12.35 -11.54
N LEU A 9 6.70 11.12 -11.28
CA LEU A 9 5.82 10.21 -10.58
C LEU A 9 5.58 10.62 -9.14
N GLY A 10 6.54 11.28 -8.53
CA GLY A 10 6.40 11.69 -7.15
C GLY A 10 5.23 12.61 -6.93
N ASP A 11 4.89 13.41 -7.92
CA ASP A 11 3.78 14.34 -7.80
C ASP A 11 2.45 13.69 -8.12
N VAL A 12 2.46 12.76 -9.05
CA VAL A 12 1.24 12.03 -9.42
C VAL A 12 0.91 11.03 -8.33
N TYR A 13 1.92 10.38 -7.77
CA TYR A 13 1.75 9.35 -6.77
C TYR A 13 2.19 9.78 -5.40
N LYS A 14 1.57 10.84 -4.94
CA LYS A 14 1.81 11.26 -3.58
C LYS A 14 1.30 10.21 -2.62
N ARG A 15 2.19 9.68 -1.81
CA ARG A 15 1.81 8.74 -0.78
C ARG A 15 1.14 9.51 0.35
N GLN A 16 -0.07 9.15 0.68
CA GLN A 16 -0.83 9.76 1.75
C GLN A 16 -0.67 8.95 3.02
N SER A 17 -0.22 9.60 4.10
CA SER A 17 -0.13 8.97 5.41
C SER A 17 -1.46 9.14 6.13
N LEU A 18 -2.00 8.05 6.67
CA LEU A 18 -3.29 8.06 7.33
C LEU A 18 -3.09 7.96 8.84
N HIS A 19 -3.65 8.91 9.56
CA HIS A 19 -3.43 9.03 11.00
C HIS A 19 -4.70 8.90 11.84
N SER A 20 -5.85 8.75 11.22
CA SER A 20 -7.13 8.66 11.93
C SER A 20 -8.03 7.61 11.32
N VAL A 21 -9.03 7.18 12.09
CA VAL A 21 -10.03 6.22 11.61
C VAL A 21 -10.77 6.82 10.41
N GLU A 22 -11.12 8.09 10.50
CA GLU A 22 -11.85 8.78 9.42
C GLU A 22 -11.05 8.82 8.13
N SER A 23 -9.75 9.09 8.21
CA SER A 23 -8.92 9.13 7.01
C SER A 23 -8.77 7.75 6.38
N VAL A 24 -8.74 6.69 7.18
CA VAL A 24 -8.71 5.32 6.67
C VAL A 24 -10.01 5.00 5.94
N ASP A 25 -11.15 5.28 6.57
CA ASP A 25 -12.45 5.01 5.95
C ASP A 25 -12.58 5.75 4.62
N GLU A 26 -12.20 7.01 4.58
CA GLU A 26 -12.27 7.81 3.38
C GLU A 26 -11.40 7.24 2.27
N ALA A 27 -10.18 6.84 2.62
CA ALA A 27 -9.25 6.30 1.62
C ALA A 27 -9.74 5.00 1.02
N ILE A 28 -10.27 4.09 1.84
CA ILE A 28 -10.73 2.78 1.37
C ILE A 28 -12.00 2.90 0.54
N LYS A 29 -12.88 3.83 0.89
CA LYS A 29 -14.16 3.99 0.21
C LYS A 29 -14.06 4.74 -1.11
N ARG A 30 -12.91 5.29 -1.44
CA ARG A 30 -12.72 5.97 -2.72
C ARG A 30 -12.94 5.01 -3.87
N PRO A 31 -13.55 5.48 -4.97
CA PRO A 31 -13.66 4.64 -6.17
C PRO A 31 -12.28 4.42 -6.77
N GLY A 32 -12.12 3.32 -7.50
CA GLY A 32 -10.87 2.96 -8.12
C GLY A 32 -10.03 2.06 -7.23
N THR A 33 -8.74 2.02 -7.49
CA THR A 33 -7.82 1.13 -6.79
C THR A 33 -6.95 1.91 -5.80
N THR A 34 -6.74 1.33 -4.62
CA THR A 34 -5.94 1.92 -3.56
C THR A 34 -4.94 0.89 -3.04
N LEU A 35 -3.67 1.23 -3.10
CA LEU A 35 -2.63 0.39 -2.51
C LEU A 35 -2.35 0.89 -1.10
N VAL A 36 -2.45 -0.01 -0.13
CA VAL A 36 -2.22 0.31 1.27
C VAL A 36 -0.93 -0.34 1.73
N VAL A 37 -0.05 0.43 2.32
CA VAL A 37 1.17 -0.09 2.93
C VAL A 37 1.06 0.10 4.43
N VAL A 38 1.05 -1.02 5.18
CA VAL A 38 1.12 -0.98 6.63
C VAL A 38 2.60 -1.09 6.99
N ASN A 39 3.18 0.03 7.40
CA ASN A 39 4.60 0.09 7.73
C ASN A 39 4.84 -0.32 9.18
N SER A 40 5.99 -0.93 9.41
CA SER A 40 6.46 -1.25 10.75
C SER A 40 7.41 -0.15 11.20
N VAL A 41 7.37 0.21 12.47
CA VAL A 41 8.34 1.16 13.01
C VAL A 41 9.72 0.54 13.15
N CYS A 42 9.78 -0.79 13.16
CA CYS A 42 11.03 -1.50 13.21
C CYS A 42 11.59 -1.65 11.81
N GLY A 43 12.37 -1.05 11.24
CA GLY A 43 12.77 -0.95 9.86
C GLY A 43 13.25 -2.20 9.13
N CYS A 44 13.33 -3.35 9.80
CA CYS A 44 13.94 -4.52 9.19
C CYS A 44 13.28 -5.01 7.92
N ALA A 45 11.99 -5.30 7.98
CA ALA A 45 11.26 -5.77 6.80
C ALA A 45 10.80 -4.62 5.92
N ALA A 46 10.67 -3.42 6.49
CA ALA A 46 10.29 -2.25 5.72
C ALA A 46 11.32 -1.88 4.66
N ARG A 47 12.57 -2.31 4.85
CA ARG A 47 13.62 -2.08 3.86
C ARG A 47 13.29 -2.71 2.52
N ASN A 48 12.57 -3.83 2.52
CA ASN A 48 12.21 -4.50 1.29
C ASN A 48 10.85 -4.03 0.76
N ALA A 49 9.94 -3.71 1.67
CA ALA A 49 8.59 -3.29 1.29
C ALA A 49 8.58 -1.96 0.52
N ARG A 50 9.29 -0.96 1.04
CA ARG A 50 9.30 0.36 0.41
C ARG A 50 9.90 0.36 -0.99
N PRO A 51 11.12 -0.21 -1.18
CA PRO A 51 11.66 -0.26 -2.54
C PRO A 51 10.79 -1.07 -3.49
N ALA A 52 10.16 -2.14 -2.98
CA ALA A 52 9.28 -2.96 -3.82
C ALA A 52 8.09 -2.16 -4.33
N VAL A 53 7.48 -1.36 -3.46
CA VAL A 53 6.36 -0.51 -3.86
C VAL A 53 6.82 0.50 -4.92
N VAL A 54 7.95 1.15 -4.70
CA VAL A 54 8.47 2.13 -5.65
C VAL A 54 8.73 1.49 -7.01
N LEU A 55 9.35 0.30 -7.01
CA LEU A 55 9.61 -0.42 -8.26
C LEU A 55 8.30 -0.79 -8.96
N SER A 56 7.31 -1.25 -8.21
CA SER A 56 6.04 -1.70 -8.79
C SER A 56 5.28 -0.55 -9.44
N LEU A 57 5.47 0.67 -8.96
CA LEU A 57 4.77 1.84 -9.51
C LEU A 57 5.29 2.24 -10.89
N LYS A 58 6.36 1.63 -11.37
CA LYS A 58 6.84 1.84 -12.72
C LYS A 58 6.09 1.01 -13.76
N ASN A 59 5.23 0.12 -13.30
CA ASN A 59 4.41 -0.71 -14.17
C ASN A 59 3.41 0.15 -14.95
N ALA A 60 3.03 -0.30 -16.14
CA ALA A 60 2.08 0.44 -16.99
C ALA A 60 0.72 0.56 -16.30
N LYS A 61 0.27 -0.51 -15.65
CA LYS A 61 -0.94 -0.47 -14.83
C LYS A 61 -0.54 -0.32 -13.37
N LYS A 62 -1.19 0.59 -12.67
CA LYS A 62 -0.84 0.87 -11.27
C LYS A 62 -2.07 1.41 -10.54
N PRO A 63 -2.06 1.34 -9.18
CA PRO A 63 -3.22 1.81 -8.41
C PRO A 63 -3.41 3.31 -8.55
N ASP A 64 -4.66 3.73 -8.37
CA ASP A 64 -5.01 5.14 -8.46
C ASP A 64 -4.51 5.92 -7.25
N HIS A 65 -4.47 5.27 -6.10
CA HIS A 65 -4.08 5.92 -4.84
C HIS A 65 -3.07 5.07 -4.09
N LEU A 66 -2.19 5.74 -3.35
CA LEU A 66 -1.20 5.08 -2.49
C LEU A 66 -1.32 5.68 -1.10
N VAL A 67 -1.62 4.84 -0.10
CA VAL A 67 -1.77 5.29 1.28
C VAL A 67 -0.94 4.41 2.21
N THR A 68 -0.59 4.94 3.37
CA THR A 68 0.20 4.20 4.34
C THR A 68 -0.29 4.50 5.75
N VAL A 69 -0.18 3.48 6.63
CA VAL A 69 -0.35 3.64 8.06
C VAL A 69 0.88 3.07 8.75
N PHE A 70 1.22 3.60 9.92
CA PHE A 70 2.39 3.15 10.67
C PHE A 70 1.95 2.37 11.89
N ALA A 71 2.09 1.05 11.82
CA ALA A 71 1.76 0.15 12.93
C ALA A 71 2.64 0.49 14.13
N GLY A 72 2.03 0.57 15.29
CA GLY A 72 2.75 0.91 16.50
C GLY A 72 2.84 2.41 16.78
N PHE A 73 2.50 3.23 15.79
CA PHE A 73 2.49 4.69 15.94
C PHE A 73 1.07 5.24 15.76
N ASP A 74 0.44 4.94 14.64
CA ASP A 74 -0.94 5.34 14.37
C ASP A 74 -1.87 4.19 14.75
N ILE A 75 -2.05 3.98 16.03
CA ILE A 75 -2.70 2.78 16.55
C ILE A 75 -4.13 2.62 16.06
N GLU A 76 -4.92 3.68 16.18
CA GLU A 76 -6.33 3.61 15.80
C GLU A 76 -6.51 3.49 14.29
N ALA A 77 -5.73 4.24 13.52
CA ALA A 77 -5.77 4.15 12.06
C ALA A 77 -5.36 2.75 11.59
N THR A 78 -4.33 2.19 12.20
CA THR A 78 -3.86 0.85 11.86
C THR A 78 -4.92 -0.21 12.19
N ALA A 79 -5.56 -0.10 13.34
CA ALA A 79 -6.62 -1.04 13.74
C ALA A 79 -7.78 -0.98 12.75
N GLN A 80 -8.18 0.22 12.35
CA GLN A 80 -9.26 0.39 11.39
C GLN A 80 -8.89 -0.18 10.02
N MET A 81 -7.66 0.05 9.58
CA MET A 81 -7.19 -0.50 8.31
C MET A 81 -7.19 -2.03 8.34
N ARG A 82 -6.79 -2.62 9.47
CA ARG A 82 -6.77 -4.08 9.62
C ARG A 82 -8.17 -4.69 9.58
N ASP A 83 -9.18 -3.95 10.00
CA ASP A 83 -10.56 -4.42 9.88
C ASP A 83 -10.95 -4.61 8.41
N TYR A 84 -10.47 -3.73 7.54
CA TYR A 84 -10.71 -3.87 6.11
C TYR A 84 -9.91 -5.03 5.49
N MET A 85 -8.89 -5.49 6.17
CA MET A 85 -8.04 -6.57 5.68
C MET A 85 -8.46 -7.95 6.15
N LEU A 86 -9.51 -8.04 6.96
CA LEU A 86 -10.01 -9.34 7.39
C LEU A 86 -10.38 -10.19 6.18
N PRO A 87 -10.19 -11.50 6.22
CA PRO A 87 -9.81 -12.32 7.38
C PRO A 87 -8.31 -12.50 7.60
N PHE A 88 -7.48 -11.70 6.95
CA PHE A 88 -6.03 -11.85 7.12
C PHE A 88 -5.60 -11.39 8.50
N PRO A 89 -4.75 -12.15 9.20
CA PRO A 89 -4.30 -11.76 10.54
C PRO A 89 -3.38 -10.54 10.48
N PRO A 90 -3.32 -9.77 11.56
CA PRO A 90 -2.44 -8.60 11.60
C PRO A 90 -0.98 -8.98 11.38
N SER A 91 -0.32 -8.24 10.50
CA SER A 91 1.11 -8.37 10.29
C SER A 91 1.66 -7.02 9.82
N SER A 92 2.93 -6.77 10.04
CA SER A 92 3.59 -5.57 9.55
C SER A 92 5.06 -5.85 9.31
N PRO A 93 5.61 -5.39 8.16
CA PRO A 93 4.88 -4.68 7.13
C PRO A 93 3.91 -5.59 6.37
N SER A 94 2.89 -4.96 5.79
CA SER A 94 1.99 -5.68 4.89
C SER A 94 1.54 -4.72 3.80
N ILE A 95 1.12 -5.27 2.67
CA ILE A 95 0.69 -4.47 1.52
C ILE A 95 -0.62 -5.04 1.02
N ALA A 96 -1.61 -4.19 0.84
CA ALA A 96 -2.93 -4.61 0.41
C ALA A 96 -3.41 -3.76 -0.76
N LEU A 97 -4.07 -4.39 -1.72
CA LEU A 97 -4.67 -3.67 -2.83
C LEU A 97 -6.18 -3.76 -2.71
N PHE A 98 -6.83 -2.61 -2.74
CA PHE A 98 -8.28 -2.51 -2.69
C PHE A 98 -8.81 -1.98 -4.01
N LYS A 99 -9.95 -2.48 -4.44
CA LYS A 99 -10.62 -1.99 -5.63
C LYS A 99 -12.07 -1.69 -5.26
N ASP A 100 -12.46 -0.43 -5.40
CA ASP A 100 -13.81 0.04 -5.07
C ASP A 100 -14.24 -0.39 -3.68
N GLY A 101 -13.33 -0.32 -2.74
CA GLY A 101 -13.59 -0.64 -1.34
C GLY A 101 -13.44 -2.09 -0.95
N GLU A 102 -13.09 -2.96 -1.89
CA GLU A 102 -12.94 -4.39 -1.62
C GLU A 102 -11.49 -4.84 -1.72
N LEU A 103 -11.07 -5.68 -0.79
CA LEU A 103 -9.72 -6.22 -0.78
C LEU A 103 -9.58 -7.26 -1.90
N VAL A 104 -8.66 -7.00 -2.84
CA VAL A 104 -8.47 -7.91 -3.99
C VAL A 104 -7.10 -8.57 -3.99
N HIS A 105 -6.14 -8.07 -3.22
CA HIS A 105 -4.80 -8.68 -3.14
C HIS A 105 -4.16 -8.33 -1.81
N MET A 106 -3.41 -9.26 -1.25
CA MET A 106 -2.76 -9.06 0.05
C MET A 106 -1.39 -9.70 0.08
N LEU A 107 -0.40 -8.95 0.53
CA LEU A 107 0.93 -9.46 0.85
C LEU A 107 1.14 -9.29 2.35
N GLU A 108 1.26 -10.41 3.04
CA GLU A 108 1.51 -10.41 4.47
C GLU A 108 3.02 -10.34 4.72
N ARG A 109 3.40 -10.15 5.98
CA ARG A 109 4.80 -10.02 6.34
C ARG A 109 5.66 -11.17 5.81
N HIS A 110 5.15 -12.41 5.89
CA HIS A 110 5.94 -13.56 5.46
C HIS A 110 6.13 -13.63 3.95
N HIS A 111 5.35 -12.86 3.17
CA HIS A 111 5.57 -12.71 1.73
C HIS A 111 6.61 -11.65 1.42
N ILE A 112 6.92 -10.80 2.40
CA ILE A 112 7.82 -9.66 2.22
C ILE A 112 9.18 -9.95 2.85
N GLU A 113 9.16 -10.48 4.07
CA GLU A 113 10.37 -10.72 4.85
C GLU A 113 11.26 -11.74 4.18
N GLY A 114 12.54 -11.40 4.04
CA GLY A 114 13.50 -12.31 3.43
C GLY A 114 13.45 -12.37 1.92
N ARG A 115 12.61 -11.54 1.28
CA ARG A 115 12.49 -11.52 -0.18
C ARG A 115 13.13 -10.27 -0.75
N MET A 116 13.64 -10.38 -1.96
CA MET A 116 14.20 -9.23 -2.65
C MET A 116 13.09 -8.30 -3.11
N ALA A 117 13.39 -7.00 -3.14
CA ALA A 117 12.43 -6.00 -3.55
C ALA A 117 11.87 -6.28 -4.95
N GLU A 118 12.73 -6.76 -5.86
CA GLU A 118 12.32 -7.10 -7.23
C GLU A 118 11.25 -8.19 -7.27
N VAL A 119 11.38 -9.19 -6.42
CA VAL A 119 10.42 -10.30 -6.36
C VAL A 119 9.07 -9.81 -5.86
N ILE A 120 9.10 -8.97 -4.82
CA ILE A 120 7.87 -8.40 -4.26
C ILE A 120 7.21 -7.49 -5.29
N ALA A 121 8.02 -6.69 -5.99
CA ALA A 121 7.50 -5.77 -7.02
C ALA A 121 6.82 -6.54 -8.15
N GLU A 122 7.40 -7.65 -8.57
CA GLU A 122 6.78 -8.49 -9.62
C GLU A 122 5.41 -9.00 -9.19
N ASN A 123 5.29 -9.40 -7.93
CA ASN A 123 4.02 -9.85 -7.39
C ASN A 123 2.98 -8.73 -7.43
N LEU A 124 3.38 -7.52 -7.02
CA LEU A 124 2.48 -6.37 -7.05
C LEU A 124 2.10 -6.00 -8.48
N GLU A 125 3.06 -6.04 -9.40
CA GLU A 125 2.79 -5.72 -10.80
C GLU A 125 1.79 -6.69 -11.42
N ALA A 126 1.89 -7.97 -11.08
CA ALA A 126 0.93 -8.96 -11.54
C ALA A 126 -0.48 -8.64 -11.05
N ALA A 127 -0.59 -8.21 -9.78
CA ALA A 127 -1.87 -7.81 -9.23
C ALA A 127 -2.41 -6.55 -9.92
N TYR A 128 -1.55 -5.58 -10.20
CA TYR A 128 -1.96 -4.37 -10.91
C TYR A 128 -2.47 -4.71 -12.30
N ASN A 129 -1.79 -5.62 -13.00
CA ASN A 129 -2.20 -6.03 -14.34
C ASN A 129 -3.58 -6.69 -14.33
N GLU A 130 -3.93 -7.33 -13.24
CA GLU A 130 -5.21 -8.02 -13.12
C GLU A 130 -6.33 -7.08 -12.66
N PHE A 131 -6.05 -6.19 -11.71
CA PHE A 131 -7.10 -5.41 -11.05
C PHE A 131 -7.11 -3.91 -11.40
N CYS A 132 -6.01 -3.39 -11.85
CA CYS A 132 -5.93 -2.00 -12.26
C CYS A 132 -6.04 -1.87 -13.76
#